data_7a3be1d1d53813a969d2bd2d9c7a3487
#
_entry.id   7a3be1d1d53813a969d2bd2d9c7a3487
#
_cell.length_a   1.000
_cell.length_b   1.000
_cell.length_c   1.000
_cell.angle_alpha   90.00
_cell.angle_beta   90.00
_cell.angle_gamma   90.00
#
_symmetry.space_group_name_H-M   'P 1'
#
loop_
_entity.id
_entity.type
_entity.pdbx_description
1 polymer ?
#
loop_
_entity_poly.entity_id
_entity_poly.type
_entity_poly.pdbx_seq_one_letter_code
_entity_poly.pdbx_strand_id
1 'polypeptide(L)'
;MILDLRELFSGKKQQVPVSVQIDMSDFEQAGVHPLQKVQFNGMLKSTADVVSLSGQAEYDYAAPCDRCAEMTVRHFVLPVEHVITQSVAGEDNEDYIVVENLQLPLDDVLTTDIILSLPFQFLCSEDCKGICAGCGKNLNRETCVCKKEPDPRLAKLNEFFD
;
A
#
# COMPACT_ATOMS: atom_id res chain seq x y z
N MET A 1 -6.92 -13.42 -10.12
CA MET A 1 -6.37 -14.77 -10.41
C MET A 1 -6.56 -15.67 -9.20
N ILE A 2 -7.03 -16.90 -9.40
CA ILE A 2 -7.23 -17.87 -8.30
C ILE A 2 -6.14 -18.93 -8.42
N LEU A 3 -5.40 -19.16 -7.34
CA LEU A 3 -4.39 -20.23 -7.25
C LEU A 3 -4.98 -21.49 -6.61
N ASP A 4 -4.74 -22.62 -7.23
CA ASP A 4 -5.14 -23.94 -6.71
C ASP A 4 -4.03 -24.49 -5.80
N LEU A 5 -4.33 -24.70 -4.54
CA LEU A 5 -3.39 -25.16 -3.52
C LEU A 5 -3.48 -26.66 -3.22
N ARG A 6 -4.30 -27.43 -3.95
CA ARG A 6 -4.51 -28.87 -3.70
C ARG A 6 -3.22 -29.69 -3.74
N GLU A 7 -2.32 -29.39 -4.67
CA GLU A 7 -1.04 -30.10 -4.79
C GLU A 7 -0.09 -29.80 -3.63
N LEU A 8 -0.15 -28.59 -3.07
CA LEU A 8 0.64 -28.17 -1.91
C LEU A 8 0.12 -28.84 -0.63
N PHE A 9 -1.19 -28.76 -0.37
CA PHE A 9 -1.80 -29.37 0.81
C PHE A 9 -1.76 -30.89 0.78
N SER A 10 -1.79 -31.54 -0.41
CA SER A 10 -1.64 -32.98 -0.54
C SER A 10 -0.19 -33.48 -0.43
N GLY A 11 0.78 -32.57 -0.29
CA GLY A 11 2.21 -32.89 -0.23
C GLY A 11 2.84 -33.35 -1.55
N LYS A 12 2.10 -33.31 -2.66
CA LYS A 12 2.63 -33.66 -3.99
C LYS A 12 3.69 -32.68 -4.46
N LYS A 13 3.52 -31.38 -4.11
CA LYS A 13 4.51 -30.34 -4.33
C LYS A 13 4.86 -29.69 -3.00
N GLN A 14 6.14 -29.45 -2.78
CA GLN A 14 6.62 -28.75 -1.59
C GLN A 14 6.77 -27.24 -1.82
N GLN A 15 7.03 -26.84 -3.06
CA GLN A 15 7.24 -25.45 -3.44
C GLN A 15 6.68 -25.19 -4.83
N VAL A 16 6.07 -24.02 -5.00
CA VAL A 16 5.56 -23.54 -6.29
C VAL A 16 5.94 -22.07 -6.45
N PRO A 17 6.75 -21.71 -7.45
CA PRO A 17 7.05 -20.31 -7.75
C PRO A 17 5.80 -19.64 -8.31
N VAL A 18 5.58 -18.39 -7.90
CA VAL A 18 4.47 -17.56 -8.34
C VAL A 18 5.04 -16.27 -8.92
N SER A 19 4.75 -16.00 -10.18
CA SER A 19 5.08 -14.73 -10.82
C SER A 19 3.86 -14.26 -11.59
N VAL A 20 3.29 -13.13 -11.15
CA VAL A 20 2.05 -12.59 -11.71
C VAL A 20 2.14 -11.09 -11.88
N GLN A 21 1.40 -10.61 -12.87
CA GLN A 21 1.17 -9.18 -13.06
C GLN A 21 -0.32 -8.91 -12.85
N ILE A 22 -0.61 -7.98 -11.94
CA ILE A 22 -1.96 -7.56 -11.61
C ILE A 22 -2.15 -6.15 -12.16
N ASP A 23 -3.25 -5.96 -12.88
CA ASP A 23 -3.68 -4.64 -13.33
C ASP A 23 -4.69 -4.08 -12.30
N MET A 24 -4.33 -2.96 -11.69
CA MET A 24 -5.16 -2.25 -10.73
C MET A 24 -5.62 -0.89 -11.26
N SER A 25 -5.59 -0.68 -12.58
CA SER A 25 -5.99 0.57 -13.21
C SER A 25 -7.47 0.90 -13.00
N ASP A 26 -8.32 -0.12 -12.89
CA ASP A 26 -9.76 0.01 -12.64
C ASP A 26 -10.12 0.06 -11.15
N PHE A 27 -9.10 0.00 -10.27
CA PHE A 27 -9.34 0.05 -8.84
C PHE A 27 -9.69 1.48 -8.40
N GLU A 28 -10.93 1.69 -7.99
CA GLU A 28 -11.43 2.96 -7.47
C GLU A 28 -11.75 2.81 -5.98
N GLN A 29 -10.94 3.42 -5.15
CA GLN A 29 -11.24 3.61 -3.74
C GLN A 29 -10.99 5.06 -3.34
N ALA A 30 -11.85 5.62 -2.50
CA ALA A 30 -11.72 6.99 -2.03
C ALA A 30 -10.33 7.25 -1.40
N GLY A 31 -9.58 8.19 -1.98
CA GLY A 31 -8.24 8.56 -1.52
C GLY A 31 -7.09 7.72 -2.05
N VAL A 32 -7.35 6.71 -2.87
CA VAL A 32 -6.31 5.92 -3.55
C VAL A 32 -6.32 6.23 -5.04
N HIS A 33 -5.19 6.62 -5.58
CA HIS A 33 -5.04 6.79 -7.02
C HIS A 33 -4.78 5.43 -7.68
N PRO A 34 -5.30 5.20 -8.90
CA PRO A 34 -5.16 3.92 -9.57
C PRO A 34 -3.69 3.55 -9.81
N LEU A 35 -3.38 2.29 -9.55
CA LEU A 35 -2.10 1.67 -9.82
C LEU A 35 -2.14 0.97 -11.17
N GLN A 36 -1.19 1.26 -12.05
CA GLN A 36 -1.26 0.71 -13.40
C GLN A 36 -0.92 -0.78 -13.45
N LYS A 37 0.21 -1.16 -12.88
CA LYS A 37 0.69 -2.55 -12.93
C LYS A 37 1.46 -2.88 -11.67
N VAL A 38 1.10 -3.99 -11.07
CA VAL A 38 1.81 -4.57 -9.94
C VAL A 38 2.46 -5.86 -10.41
N GLN A 39 3.76 -5.97 -10.23
CA GLN A 39 4.50 -7.20 -10.48
C GLN A 39 4.75 -7.91 -9.16
N PHE A 40 4.19 -9.10 -8.98
CA PHE A 40 4.48 -9.95 -7.83
C PHE A 40 5.36 -11.12 -8.23
N ASN A 41 6.42 -11.34 -7.45
CA ASN A 41 7.30 -12.50 -7.57
C ASN A 41 7.45 -13.12 -6.19
N GLY A 42 7.11 -14.39 -6.07
CA GLY A 42 7.13 -15.08 -4.79
C GLY A 42 7.17 -16.59 -4.90
N MET A 43 7.04 -17.22 -3.76
CA MET A 43 7.08 -18.68 -3.58
C MET A 43 5.97 -19.12 -2.63
N LEU A 44 5.20 -20.10 -3.02
CA LEU A 44 4.36 -20.89 -2.13
C LEU A 44 5.14 -22.09 -1.63
N LYS A 45 5.18 -22.29 -0.32
CA LYS A 45 5.89 -23.40 0.32
C LYS A 45 4.94 -24.14 1.26
N SER A 46 4.83 -25.45 1.07
CA SER A 46 4.07 -26.33 1.95
C SER A 46 4.94 -26.81 3.10
N THR A 47 4.42 -26.68 4.33
CA THR A 47 5.07 -27.21 5.54
C THR A 47 3.98 -27.77 6.45
N ALA A 48 3.95 -29.10 6.59
CA ALA A 48 2.88 -29.81 7.29
C ALA A 48 1.49 -29.43 6.74
N ASP A 49 0.60 -28.88 7.59
CA ASP A 49 -0.79 -28.57 7.24
C ASP A 49 -0.99 -27.10 6.83
N VAL A 50 0.11 -26.33 6.64
CA VAL A 50 0.05 -24.93 6.25
C VAL A 50 0.84 -24.66 4.97
N VAL A 51 0.42 -23.66 4.23
CA VAL A 51 1.14 -23.14 3.06
C VAL A 51 1.55 -21.72 3.34
N SER A 52 2.84 -21.42 3.27
CA SER A 52 3.36 -20.06 3.36
C SER A 52 3.49 -19.45 1.96
N LEU A 53 3.00 -18.23 1.79
CA LEU A 53 3.28 -17.36 0.65
C LEU A 53 4.33 -16.36 1.08
N SER A 54 5.44 -16.27 0.36
CA SER A 54 6.47 -15.26 0.59
C SER A 54 6.95 -14.69 -0.73
N GLY A 55 7.13 -13.38 -0.81
CA GLY A 55 7.55 -12.73 -2.05
C GLY A 55 7.62 -11.23 -1.93
N GLN A 56 7.69 -10.56 -3.08
CA GLN A 56 7.72 -9.11 -3.18
C GLN A 56 6.77 -8.64 -4.28
N ALA A 57 6.01 -7.61 -3.98
CA ALA A 57 5.20 -6.87 -4.94
C ALA A 57 5.90 -5.55 -5.27
N GLU A 58 6.14 -5.30 -6.55
CA GLU A 58 6.77 -4.09 -7.06
C GLU A 58 5.76 -3.30 -7.87
N TYR A 59 5.63 -2.00 -7.58
CA TYR A 59 4.71 -1.13 -8.27
C TYR A 59 5.14 0.33 -8.23
N ASP A 60 4.68 1.10 -9.22
CA ASP A 60 4.82 2.55 -9.25
C ASP A 60 3.49 3.19 -8.84
N TYR A 61 3.54 4.04 -7.83
CA TYR A 61 2.40 4.81 -7.36
C TYR A 61 2.54 6.28 -7.78
N ALA A 62 1.56 6.75 -8.54
CA ALA A 62 1.48 8.11 -9.03
C ALA A 62 0.36 8.86 -8.33
N ALA A 63 0.70 9.89 -7.55
CA ALA A 63 -0.28 10.71 -6.84
C ALA A 63 0.18 12.16 -6.74
N PRO A 64 -0.73 13.12 -6.53
CA PRO A 64 -0.35 14.48 -6.21
C PRO A 64 0.29 14.53 -4.82
N CYS A 65 1.34 15.34 -4.69
CA CYS A 65 1.96 15.60 -3.40
C CYS A 65 0.97 16.33 -2.46
N ASP A 66 0.80 15.83 -1.23
CA ASP A 66 -0.14 16.41 -0.26
C ASP A 66 0.20 17.85 0.18
N ARG A 67 1.45 18.29 -0.04
CA ARG A 67 1.88 19.65 0.31
C ARG A 67 1.86 20.61 -0.86
N CYS A 68 2.28 20.20 -2.05
CA CYS A 68 2.44 21.11 -3.20
C CYS A 68 1.55 20.78 -4.40
N ALA A 69 0.75 19.71 -4.31
CA ALA A 69 -0.16 19.22 -5.33
C ALA A 69 0.50 18.85 -6.68
N GLU A 70 1.84 18.75 -6.73
CA GLU A 70 2.53 18.30 -7.94
C GLU A 70 2.43 16.79 -8.07
N MET A 71 2.09 16.31 -9.28
CA MET A 71 2.08 14.89 -9.58
C MET A 71 3.48 14.30 -9.40
N THR A 72 3.56 13.26 -8.63
CA THR A 72 4.81 12.56 -8.30
C THR A 72 4.62 11.08 -8.48
N VAL A 73 5.62 10.41 -9.02
CA VAL A 73 5.65 8.95 -9.13
C VAL A 73 6.73 8.43 -8.19
N ARG A 74 6.40 7.41 -7.40
CA ARG A 74 7.36 6.70 -6.55
C ARG A 74 7.26 5.21 -6.78
N HIS A 75 8.42 4.57 -6.81
CA HIS A 75 8.54 3.12 -6.87
C HIS A 75 8.49 2.52 -5.46
N PHE A 76 7.65 1.49 -5.29
CA PHE A 76 7.49 0.75 -4.04
C PHE A 76 7.82 -0.72 -4.24
N VAL A 77 8.48 -1.29 -3.23
CA VAL A 77 8.72 -2.72 -3.11
C VAL A 77 8.13 -3.17 -1.78
N LEU A 78 7.06 -3.94 -1.86
CA LEU A 78 6.33 -4.44 -0.70
C LEU A 78 6.69 -5.90 -0.45
N PRO A 79 7.28 -6.25 0.70
CA PRO A 79 7.41 -7.64 1.10
C PRO A 79 6.02 -8.19 1.46
N VAL A 80 5.71 -9.38 0.95
CA VAL A 80 4.45 -10.08 1.17
C VAL A 80 4.76 -11.39 1.86
N GLU A 81 4.17 -11.61 3.05
CA GLU A 81 4.30 -12.84 3.81
C GLU A 81 2.95 -13.21 4.42
N HIS A 82 2.42 -14.36 4.01
CA HIS A 82 1.16 -14.88 4.55
C HIS A 82 1.27 -16.37 4.86
N VAL A 83 0.56 -16.77 5.89
CA VAL A 83 0.34 -18.19 6.22
C VAL A 83 -1.09 -18.56 5.85
N ILE A 84 -1.22 -19.60 5.03
CA ILE A 84 -2.48 -20.06 4.45
C ILE A 84 -2.81 -21.42 5.05
N THR A 85 -4.04 -21.58 5.53
CA THR A 85 -4.53 -22.82 6.14
C THR A 85 -5.94 -23.15 5.68
N GLN A 86 -6.35 -24.41 5.88
CA GLN A 86 -7.71 -24.87 5.59
C GLN A 86 -8.68 -24.59 6.75
N SER A 87 -8.17 -24.54 7.97
CA SER A 87 -8.96 -24.27 9.17
C SER A 87 -8.08 -23.75 10.28
N VAL A 88 -8.64 -22.95 11.15
CA VAL A 88 -7.97 -22.45 12.35
C VAL A 88 -8.75 -22.96 13.56
N ALA A 89 -8.06 -23.51 14.53
CA ALA A 89 -8.64 -23.89 15.81
C ALA A 89 -8.62 -22.68 16.74
N GLY A 90 -9.75 -21.96 16.87
CA GLY A 90 -9.90 -20.81 17.73
C GLY A 90 -10.48 -19.56 17.02
N GLU A 91 -10.67 -18.50 17.79
CA GLU A 91 -11.27 -17.24 17.30
C GLU A 91 -10.24 -16.25 16.71
N ASP A 92 -8.93 -16.48 16.92
CA ASP A 92 -7.85 -15.60 16.42
C ASP A 92 -7.41 -16.05 15.01
N ASN A 93 -8.06 -15.46 13.99
CA ASN A 93 -7.79 -15.73 12.58
C ASN A 93 -6.97 -14.61 11.89
N GLU A 94 -6.52 -13.59 12.62
CA GLU A 94 -5.91 -12.39 12.03
C GLU A 94 -4.57 -12.67 11.32
N ASP A 95 -3.83 -13.69 11.79
CA ASP A 95 -2.52 -14.05 11.23
C ASP A 95 -2.58 -15.06 10.07
N TYR A 96 -3.76 -15.59 9.75
CA TYR A 96 -3.91 -16.67 8.80
C TYR A 96 -4.95 -16.35 7.73
N ILE A 97 -4.61 -16.70 6.48
CA ILE A 97 -5.59 -16.72 5.40
C ILE A 97 -6.25 -18.11 5.38
N VAL A 98 -7.52 -18.15 5.73
CA VAL A 98 -8.31 -19.39 5.64
C VAL A 98 -8.88 -19.50 4.23
N VAL A 99 -8.51 -20.59 3.54
CA VAL A 99 -8.96 -20.82 2.16
C VAL A 99 -10.08 -21.84 2.10
N GLU A 100 -11.17 -21.45 1.47
CA GLU A 100 -12.24 -22.37 1.12
C GLU A 100 -11.90 -23.11 -0.17
N ASN A 101 -12.21 -24.41 -0.22
CA ASN A 101 -11.98 -25.26 -1.39
C ASN A 101 -10.53 -25.29 -1.91
N LEU A 102 -9.55 -24.96 -1.05
CA LEU A 102 -8.11 -24.91 -1.40
C LEU A 102 -7.80 -23.95 -2.55
N GLN A 103 -8.54 -22.87 -2.65
CA GLN A 103 -8.39 -21.82 -3.66
C GLN A 103 -7.98 -20.51 -2.99
N LEU A 104 -6.87 -19.93 -3.41
CA LEU A 104 -6.40 -18.64 -2.95
C LEU A 104 -6.70 -17.56 -3.98
N PRO A 105 -7.54 -16.56 -3.67
CA PRO A 105 -7.75 -15.39 -4.52
C PRO A 105 -6.56 -14.43 -4.36
N LEU A 106 -5.46 -14.70 -5.07
CA LEU A 106 -4.20 -13.98 -4.93
C LEU A 106 -4.34 -12.49 -5.22
N ASP A 107 -5.15 -12.11 -6.20
CA ASP A 107 -5.35 -10.71 -6.57
C ASP A 107 -5.97 -9.92 -5.39
N ASP A 108 -6.95 -10.49 -4.71
CA ASP A 108 -7.62 -9.84 -3.57
C ASP A 108 -6.65 -9.67 -2.39
N VAL A 109 -5.83 -10.69 -2.11
CA VAL A 109 -4.82 -10.66 -1.06
C VAL A 109 -3.80 -9.56 -1.35
N LEU A 110 -3.19 -9.58 -2.53
CA LEU A 110 -2.17 -8.59 -2.91
C LEU A 110 -2.74 -7.18 -3.00
N THR A 111 -3.98 -7.03 -3.48
CA THR A 111 -4.67 -5.72 -3.51
C THR A 111 -4.83 -5.16 -2.11
N THR A 112 -5.25 -6.00 -1.16
CA THR A 112 -5.40 -5.58 0.24
C THR A 112 -4.06 -5.16 0.84
N ASP A 113 -3.00 -5.96 0.67
CA ASP A 113 -1.67 -5.65 1.17
C ASP A 113 -1.13 -4.32 0.61
N ILE A 114 -1.28 -4.11 -0.69
CA ILE A 114 -0.84 -2.88 -1.35
C ILE A 114 -1.57 -1.66 -0.78
N ILE A 115 -2.90 -1.73 -0.66
CA ILE A 115 -3.70 -0.62 -0.14
C ILE A 115 -3.29 -0.28 1.29
N LEU A 116 -3.10 -1.29 2.14
CA LEU A 116 -2.68 -1.11 3.53
C LEU A 116 -1.24 -0.59 3.65
N SER A 117 -0.39 -0.82 2.64
CA SER A 117 1.00 -0.36 2.61
C SER A 117 1.17 1.06 2.08
N LEU A 118 0.15 1.62 1.43
CA LEU A 118 0.25 2.97 0.88
C LEU A 118 0.48 4.00 2.01
N PRO A 119 1.38 4.97 1.80
CA PRO A 119 1.69 5.95 2.81
C PRO A 119 0.49 6.87 3.08
N PHE A 120 0.22 7.17 4.34
CA PHE A 120 -0.83 8.14 4.74
C PHE A 120 -0.56 9.56 4.20
N GLN A 121 0.70 9.89 3.96
CA GLN A 121 1.11 11.17 3.38
C GLN A 121 2.06 10.91 2.22
N PHE A 122 1.66 11.36 1.03
CA PHE A 122 2.47 11.22 -0.17
C PHE A 122 3.13 12.56 -0.52
N LEU A 123 4.46 12.61 -0.40
CA LEU A 123 5.24 13.83 -0.61
C LEU A 123 6.17 13.67 -1.81
N CYS A 124 6.35 14.73 -2.59
CA CYS A 124 7.35 14.76 -3.67
C CYS A 124 8.79 14.68 -3.15
N SER A 125 9.04 15.25 -1.97
CA SER A 125 10.28 15.14 -1.21
C SER A 125 9.99 15.35 0.28
N GLU A 126 10.87 14.86 1.16
CA GLU A 126 10.75 15.05 2.62
C GLU A 126 10.75 16.54 2.99
N ASP A 127 11.58 17.34 2.27
CA ASP A 127 11.74 18.79 2.46
C ASP A 127 10.73 19.62 1.65
N CYS A 128 9.64 19.04 1.16
CA CYS A 128 8.65 19.77 0.38
C CYS A 128 8.08 20.94 1.18
N LYS A 129 8.27 22.17 0.67
CA LYS A 129 7.81 23.42 1.29
C LYS A 129 6.31 23.67 1.07
N GLY A 130 5.67 22.92 0.18
CA GLY A 130 4.25 23.03 -0.11
C GLY A 130 3.89 24.26 -0.94
N ILE A 131 2.61 24.63 -0.84
CA ILE A 131 2.06 25.83 -1.45
C ILE A 131 1.87 26.94 -0.40
N CYS A 132 2.00 28.18 -0.83
CA CYS A 132 1.70 29.32 0.03
C CYS A 132 0.19 29.41 0.28
N ALA A 133 -0.22 29.42 1.55
CA ALA A 133 -1.63 29.53 1.92
C ALA A 133 -2.29 30.87 1.50
N GLY A 134 -1.49 31.93 1.28
CA GLY A 134 -2.00 33.24 0.90
C GLY A 134 -2.16 33.44 -0.62
N CYS A 135 -1.23 32.94 -1.43
CA CYS A 135 -1.22 33.20 -2.89
C CYS A 135 -1.19 31.93 -3.75
N GLY A 136 -1.16 30.73 -3.16
CA GLY A 136 -1.14 29.46 -3.91
C GLY A 136 0.17 29.13 -4.64
N LYS A 137 1.23 29.95 -4.52
CA LYS A 137 2.50 29.68 -5.16
C LYS A 137 3.18 28.45 -4.58
N ASN A 138 3.79 27.63 -5.45
CA ASN A 138 4.61 26.51 -5.02
C ASN A 138 5.94 27.02 -4.45
N LEU A 139 6.13 26.83 -3.14
CA LEU A 139 7.30 27.32 -2.41
C LEU A 139 8.59 26.52 -2.69
N ASN A 140 8.49 25.40 -3.40
CA ASN A 140 9.67 24.66 -3.86
C ASN A 140 10.29 25.33 -5.11
N ARG A 141 9.50 26.06 -5.87
CA ARG A 141 9.91 26.70 -7.15
C ARG A 141 10.05 28.21 -7.06
N GLU A 142 9.21 28.84 -6.23
CA GLU A 142 9.11 30.28 -6.16
C GLU A 142 9.17 30.80 -4.72
N THR A 143 9.75 31.98 -4.56
CA THR A 143 9.68 32.69 -3.28
C THR A 143 8.38 33.46 -3.16
N CYS A 144 7.80 33.45 -1.94
CA CYS A 144 6.59 34.21 -1.64
C CYS A 144 6.88 35.36 -0.68
N VAL A 145 6.29 36.51 -0.96
CA VAL A 145 6.38 37.73 -0.13
C VAL A 145 5.11 37.98 0.70
N CYS A 146 4.16 37.04 0.70
CA CYS A 146 2.95 37.17 1.50
C CYS A 146 3.29 37.22 3.00
N LYS A 147 2.75 38.18 3.71
CA LYS A 147 2.81 38.21 5.17
C LYS A 147 1.81 37.18 5.70
N LYS A 148 2.29 36.26 6.56
CA LYS A 148 1.40 35.39 7.32
C LYS A 148 0.75 36.22 8.43
N GLU A 149 -0.48 36.70 8.19
CA GLU A 149 -1.28 37.25 9.27
C GLU A 149 -1.85 36.06 10.07
N PRO A 150 -1.61 36.02 11.39
CA PRO A 150 -2.22 34.99 12.22
C PRO A 150 -3.74 35.12 12.19
N ASP A 151 -4.46 33.99 12.15
CA ASP A 151 -5.92 33.99 12.24
C ASP A 151 -6.34 34.71 13.53
N PRO A 152 -7.20 35.77 13.45
CA PRO A 152 -7.64 36.52 14.63
C PRO A 152 -8.28 35.64 15.74
N ARG A 153 -8.84 34.48 15.33
CA ARG A 153 -9.46 33.54 16.29
C ARG A 153 -8.40 32.83 17.14
N LEU A 154 -7.18 32.68 16.61
CA LEU A 154 -6.06 32.02 17.24
C LEU A 154 -5.06 33.01 17.88
N ALA A 155 -5.29 34.31 17.74
CA ALA A 155 -4.40 35.34 18.28
C ALA A 155 -4.13 35.20 19.78
N LYS A 156 -5.12 34.77 20.55
CA LYS A 156 -4.98 34.50 21.99
C LYS A 156 -4.01 33.36 22.33
N LEU A 157 -3.74 32.44 21.41
CA LEU A 157 -2.78 31.36 21.64
C LEU A 157 -1.33 31.88 21.66
N ASN A 158 -1.04 32.99 20.99
CA ASN A 158 0.29 33.57 21.02
C ASN A 158 0.69 34.09 22.42
N GLU A 159 -0.30 34.42 23.27
CA GLU A 159 -0.06 34.86 24.67
C GLU A 159 0.49 33.73 25.56
N PHE A 160 0.43 32.46 25.13
CA PHE A 160 0.94 31.30 25.88
C PHE A 160 2.38 30.91 25.49
N PHE A 161 2.97 31.55 24.48
CA PHE A 161 4.31 31.23 23.95
C PHE A 161 5.34 32.35 24.18
N ASP A 162 4.98 33.44 24.93
CA ASP A 162 5.88 34.50 25.37
C ASP A 162 6.48 34.24 26.76
#